data_6d48d4d9cb6ebf331808eb90b428adfa
#
_entry.id   6d48d4d9cb6ebf331808eb90b428adfa
#
_cell.length_a   1.000
_cell.length_b   1.000
_cell.length_c   1.000
_cell.angle_alpha   90.00
_cell.angle_beta   90.00
_cell.angle_gamma   90.00
#
_symmetry.space_group_name_H-M   'P 1'
#
loop_
_entity.id
_entity.type
_entity.pdbx_description
1 polymer ?
#
loop_
_entity_poly.entity_id
_entity_poly.type
_entity_poly.pdbx_seq_one_letter_code
_entity_poly.pdbx_strand_id
1 'polypeptide(L)' 'MKIEEAILYCLASQSRGMRTEQIAEMINRQRLHVRKDGQPVTSNQVYAVICHNHFLL' A
#
# COMPACT_ATOMS: atom_id res chain seq x y z
N MET A 1 1.58 -10.84 0.07
CA MET A 1 1.71 -10.14 1.37
C MET A 1 0.37 -9.59 1.83
N LYS A 2 0.22 -9.40 3.12
CA LYS A 2 -0.89 -8.62 3.63
C LYS A 2 -0.72 -7.16 3.20
N ILE A 3 -1.84 -6.42 3.12
CA ILE A 3 -1.78 -5.06 2.61
C ILE A 3 -0.88 -4.15 3.48
N GLU A 4 -0.89 -4.32 4.80
CA GLU A 4 -0.02 -3.54 5.68
C GLU A 4 1.46 -3.78 5.36
N GLU A 5 1.81 -5.03 5.13
CA GLU A 5 3.19 -5.40 4.77
C GLU A 5 3.58 -4.82 3.41
N ALA A 6 2.65 -4.84 2.46
CA ALA A 6 2.91 -4.29 1.13
C ALA A 6 3.17 -2.80 1.20
N ILE A 7 2.39 -2.07 2.01
CA ILE A 7 2.56 -0.64 2.20
C ILE A 7 3.92 -0.35 2.84
N LEU A 8 4.28 -1.10 3.88
CA LEU A 8 5.57 -0.93 4.53
C LEU A 8 6.72 -1.21 3.58
N TYR A 9 6.57 -2.23 2.74
CA TYR A 9 7.59 -2.54 1.73
C TYR A 9 7.79 -1.38 0.78
N CYS A 10 6.70 -0.78 0.30
CA CYS A 10 6.76 0.36 -0.61
C CYS A 10 7.47 1.55 0.06
N LEU A 11 7.07 1.88 1.28
CA LEU A 11 7.66 3.01 2.00
C LEU A 11 9.13 2.78 2.31
N ALA A 12 9.51 1.54 2.64
CA ALA A 12 10.91 1.22 2.93
C ALA A 12 11.79 1.30 1.69
N SER A 13 11.21 1.07 0.51
CA SER A 13 11.97 1.10 -0.75
C SER A 13 12.17 2.52 -1.28
N GLN A 14 11.49 3.51 -0.70
CA GLN A 14 11.57 4.91 -1.16
C GLN A 14 12.08 5.79 -0.03
N SER A 15 13.21 6.45 -0.26
CA SER A 15 13.84 7.28 0.76
C SER A 15 13.08 8.59 1.03
N ARG A 16 12.27 9.05 0.08
CA ARG A 16 11.54 10.32 0.18
C ARG A 16 10.08 10.15 0.57
N GLY A 17 9.65 8.92 0.83
CA GLY A 17 8.26 8.63 1.06
C GLY A 17 7.46 8.52 -0.22
N MET A 18 6.18 8.20 -0.11
CA MET A 18 5.31 8.00 -1.25
C MET A 18 3.92 8.51 -0.95
N ARG A 19 3.22 8.97 -1.98
CA ARG A 19 1.80 9.29 -1.88
C ARG A 19 0.99 7.99 -1.94
N THR A 20 -0.23 8.04 -1.39
CA THR A 20 -1.10 6.86 -1.39
C THR A 20 -1.35 6.32 -2.79
N GLU A 21 -1.47 7.19 -3.77
CA GLU A 21 -1.66 6.79 -5.18
C GLU A 21 -0.45 6.02 -5.71
N GLN A 22 0.74 6.49 -5.37
CA GLN A 22 1.98 5.84 -5.78
C GLN A 22 2.14 4.49 -5.12
N ILE A 23 1.77 4.40 -3.84
CA ILE A 23 1.82 3.15 -3.10
C ILE A 23 0.88 2.13 -3.74
N ALA A 24 -0.36 2.54 -4.00
CA ALA A 24 -1.35 1.65 -4.62
C ALA A 24 -0.87 1.18 -5.99
N GLU A 25 -0.32 2.08 -6.80
CA GLU A 25 0.20 1.73 -8.11
C GLU A 25 1.34 0.71 -8.02
N MET A 26 2.26 0.94 -7.10
CA MET A 26 3.40 0.03 -6.92
C MET A 26 2.95 -1.35 -6.48
N ILE A 27 1.99 -1.40 -5.54
CA ILE A 27 1.43 -2.66 -5.06
C ILE A 27 0.81 -3.43 -6.22
N ASN A 28 0.03 -2.75 -7.05
CA ASN A 28 -0.65 -3.39 -8.18
C ASN A 28 0.34 -3.85 -9.25
N ARG A 29 1.32 -3.01 -9.55
CA ARG A 29 2.31 -3.32 -10.58
C ARG A 29 3.16 -4.53 -10.20
N GLN A 30 3.59 -4.60 -8.96
CA GLN A 30 4.46 -5.67 -8.47
C GLN A 30 3.68 -6.82 -7.83
N ARG A 31 2.35 -6.72 -7.78
CA ARG A 31 1.47 -7.72 -7.18
C ARG A 31 1.88 -8.06 -5.75
N LEU A 32 2.22 -7.03 -4.99
CA LEU A 32 2.62 -7.21 -3.60
C LEU A 32 1.44 -7.63 -2.74
N HIS A 33 0.24 -7.22 -3.12
CA HIS A 33 -1.00 -7.63 -2.45
C HIS A 33 -2.10 -7.75 -3.49
N VAL A 34 -2.84 -8.86 -3.44
CA VAL A 34 -3.96 -9.10 -4.34
C VAL A 34 -5.23 -9.17 -3.50
N ARG A 35 -6.22 -8.35 -3.84
CA ARG A 35 -7.51 -8.34 -3.14
C ARG A 35 -8.28 -9.62 -3.45
N LYS A 36 -9.12 -10.03 -2.50
CA LYS A 36 -9.93 -11.23 -2.65
C LYS A 36 -10.95 -11.11 -3.80
N ASP A 37 -11.40 -9.89 -4.08
CA ASP A 37 -12.37 -9.64 -5.15
C ASP A 37 -11.71 -9.48 -6.53
N GLY A 38 -10.40 -9.57 -6.59
CA GLY A 38 -9.66 -9.42 -7.85
C GLY A 38 -9.52 -8.00 -8.34
N GLN A 39 -10.03 -7.02 -7.61
CA GLN A 39 -9.93 -5.61 -7.98
C GLN A 39 -8.57 -5.06 -7.59
N PRO A 40 -8.07 -4.02 -8.28
CA PRO A 40 -6.81 -3.41 -7.90
C PRO A 40 -6.92 -2.66 -6.57
N VAL A 41 -5.80 -2.57 -5.88
CA VAL A 41 -5.70 -1.76 -4.66
C VAL A 41 -5.85 -0.29 -5.04
N THR A 42 -6.65 0.44 -4.28
CA THR A 42 -6.91 1.87 -4.53
C THR A 42 -6.16 2.75 -3.54
N SER A 43 -5.98 4.03 -3.91
CA SER A 43 -5.38 5.00 -2.99
C SER A 43 -6.22 5.18 -1.73
N ASN A 44 -7.55 5.11 -1.85
CA ASN A 44 -8.43 5.21 -0.70
C ASN A 44 -8.22 4.04 0.27
N GLN A 45 -8.00 2.85 -0.26
CA GLN A 45 -7.72 1.67 0.56
C GLN A 45 -6.40 1.83 1.30
N VAL A 46 -5.37 2.30 0.60
CA VAL A 46 -4.06 2.56 1.21
C VAL A 46 -4.19 3.60 2.32
N TYR A 47 -4.89 4.68 2.04
CA TYR A 47 -5.10 5.74 3.02
C TYR A 47 -5.82 5.20 4.27
N ALA A 48 -6.87 4.40 4.08
CA ALA A 48 -7.61 3.83 5.19
C ALA A 48 -6.74 2.92 6.06
N VAL A 49 -5.90 2.11 5.43
CA VAL A 49 -4.99 1.23 6.15
C VAL A 49 -3.99 2.04 6.97
N ILE A 50 -3.42 3.09 6.39
CA ILE A 50 -2.46 3.95 7.09
C ILE A 50 -3.13 4.61 8.30
N CYS A 51 -4.36 5.10 8.14
CA CYS A 51 -5.08 5.75 9.23
C CYS A 51 -5.42 4.78 10.36
N HIS A 52 -5.62 3.50 10.06
CA HIS A 52 -5.98 2.51 11.06
C HIS A 52 -4.77 1.84 11.71
N ASN A 53 -3.58 2.03 11.17
CA ASN A 53 -2.38 1.36 11.67
C ASN A 53 -1.38 2.40 12.13
N HIS A 54 -1.35 2.63 13.43
CA HIS A 54 -0.51 3.67 14.05
C HIS A 54 0.97 3.49 13.76
N PHE A 55 1.42 2.26 13.52
CA PHE A 55 2.83 2.01 13.28
C PHE A 55 3.30 2.58 11.93
N LEU A 56 2.39 2.99 11.08
CA LEU A 56 2.71 3.63 9.79
C LEU A 56 2.79 5.14 9.90
N LEU A 57 2.46 5.70 11.04
CA LEU A 57 2.54 7.15 11.29
C LEU A 57 3.89 7.51 11.98
#